data_38071ed5243d5ab854bf77dd9a74b640
#
_entry.id   38071ed5243d5ab854bf77dd9a74b640
#
_cell.length_a   1.000
_cell.length_b   1.000
_cell.length_c   1.000
_cell.angle_alpha   90.00
_cell.angle_beta   90.00
_cell.angle_gamma   90.00
#
_symmetry.space_group_name_H-M   'P 1'
#
loop_
_entity.id
_entity.type
_entity.pdbx_description
1 polymer ?
#
loop_
_entity_poly.entity_id
_entity_poly.type
_entity_poly.pdbx_seq_one_letter_code
_entity_poly.pdbx_strand_id
1 'polypeptide(L)'
;MNATTKKYLTIGAVIVLVAYLVKYAIKFYKKPNAEQQSMFDNTLTLQKGSTGSEVAELQRILKYDFGKNIGTTGVDKDGVDGDFGTLTETALMEVKGVKKITLNEMSDAK
;
A
#
# COMPACT_ATOMS: atom_id res chain seq x y z
N MET A 1 -25.53 -0.10 43.11
CA MET A 1 -25.61 -0.43 41.68
C MET A 1 -26.34 -1.74 41.49
N ASN A 2 -27.33 -1.76 40.61
CA ASN A 2 -28.00 -3.01 40.28
C ASN A 2 -27.16 -3.84 39.28
N ALA A 3 -27.47 -5.13 39.13
CA ALA A 3 -26.72 -6.04 38.25
C ALA A 3 -26.71 -5.58 36.78
N THR A 4 -27.77 -4.92 36.32
CA THR A 4 -27.87 -4.43 34.93
C THR A 4 -26.89 -3.30 34.66
N THR A 5 -26.77 -2.34 35.57
CA THR A 5 -25.84 -1.23 35.46
C THR A 5 -24.37 -1.74 35.46
N LYS A 6 -24.07 -2.72 36.30
CA LYS A 6 -22.77 -3.33 36.36
C LYS A 6 -22.40 -4.03 35.04
N LYS A 7 -23.37 -4.69 34.42
CA LYS A 7 -23.20 -5.36 33.13
C LYS A 7 -22.88 -4.37 32.02
N TYR A 8 -23.59 -3.26 31.94
CA TYR A 8 -23.36 -2.23 30.92
C TYR A 8 -22.01 -1.53 31.07
N LEU A 9 -21.57 -1.29 32.29
CA LEU A 9 -20.25 -0.72 32.55
C LEU A 9 -19.13 -1.63 32.05
N THR A 10 -19.25 -2.95 32.25
CA THR A 10 -18.25 -3.93 31.78
C THR A 10 -18.19 -3.97 30.25
N ILE A 11 -19.34 -3.98 29.58
CA ILE A 11 -19.41 -3.99 28.11
C ILE A 11 -18.81 -2.69 27.54
N GLY A 12 -19.12 -1.54 28.14
CA GLY A 12 -18.57 -0.25 27.72
C GLY A 12 -17.04 -0.21 27.82
N ALA A 13 -16.48 -0.76 28.91
CA ALA A 13 -15.04 -0.83 29.09
C ALA A 13 -14.37 -1.72 28.04
N VAL A 14 -14.97 -2.85 27.68
CA VAL A 14 -14.45 -3.76 26.64
C VAL A 14 -14.49 -3.09 25.26
N ILE A 15 -15.57 -2.39 24.91
CA ILE A 15 -15.69 -1.66 23.63
C ILE A 15 -14.63 -0.58 23.52
N VAL A 16 -14.38 0.18 24.57
CA VAL A 16 -13.35 1.22 24.58
C VAL A 16 -11.97 0.60 24.41
N LEU A 17 -11.70 -0.53 25.07
CA LEU A 17 -10.42 -1.23 24.95
C LEU A 17 -10.19 -1.75 23.53
N VAL A 18 -11.19 -2.35 22.91
CA VAL A 18 -11.11 -2.85 21.52
C VAL A 18 -10.89 -1.70 20.55
N ALA A 19 -11.61 -0.59 20.70
CA ALA A 19 -11.42 0.60 19.86
C ALA A 19 -10.00 1.17 20.01
N TYR A 20 -9.46 1.17 21.21
CA TYR A 20 -8.09 1.61 21.47
C TYR A 20 -7.06 0.69 20.79
N LEU A 21 -7.23 -0.61 20.88
CA LEU A 21 -6.35 -1.59 20.22
C LEU A 21 -6.40 -1.48 18.69
N VAL A 22 -7.57 -1.26 18.12
CA VAL A 22 -7.73 -1.08 16.67
C VAL A 22 -7.01 0.19 16.23
N LYS A 23 -7.14 1.29 16.94
CA LYS A 23 -6.41 2.53 16.66
C LYS A 23 -4.90 2.34 16.74
N TYR A 24 -4.44 1.60 17.71
CA TYR A 24 -3.02 1.31 17.90
C TYR A 24 -2.48 0.45 16.76
N ALA A 25 -3.22 -0.56 16.34
CA ALA A 25 -2.85 -1.43 15.22
C ALA A 25 -2.80 -0.64 13.90
N ILE A 26 -3.78 0.23 13.62
CA ILE A 26 -3.80 1.08 12.44
C ILE A 26 -2.60 2.04 12.43
N LYS A 27 -2.24 2.60 13.58
CA LYS A 27 -1.08 3.47 13.71
C LYS A 27 0.22 2.73 13.41
N PHE A 28 0.29 1.44 13.75
CA PHE A 28 1.43 0.57 13.48
C PHE A 28 1.52 0.22 11.98
N TYR A 29 0.39 0.04 11.31
CA TYR A 29 0.34 -0.29 9.89
C TYR A 29 0.66 0.90 8.97
N LYS A 30 0.42 2.12 9.40
CA LYS A 30 0.63 3.33 8.58
C LYS A 30 2.09 3.72 8.44
N LYS A 31 2.97 3.21 9.29
CA LYS A 31 4.41 3.42 9.15
C LYS A 31 5.05 2.12 8.69
N PRO A 32 5.42 1.98 7.40
CA PRO A 32 6.32 0.89 7.05
C PRO A 32 7.55 1.05 7.94
N ASN A 33 7.87 0.01 8.70
CA ASN A 33 9.08 0.05 9.49
C ASN A 33 10.30 0.18 8.54
N ALA A 34 11.40 0.68 9.04
CA ALA A 34 12.61 0.87 8.25
C ALA A 34 13.09 -0.43 7.59
N GLU A 35 12.76 -1.57 8.16
CA GLU A 35 13.10 -2.89 7.61
C GLU A 35 12.34 -3.20 6.32
N GLN A 36 11.07 -2.83 6.21
CA GLN A 36 10.30 -3.03 4.98
C GLN A 36 10.78 -2.12 3.85
N GLN A 37 11.22 -0.91 4.17
CA GLN A 37 11.79 0.00 3.18
C GLN A 37 13.15 -0.49 2.66
N SER A 38 13.92 -1.23 3.49
CA SER A 38 15.20 -1.79 3.08
C SER A 38 15.07 -3.02 2.18
N MET A 39 13.88 -3.61 2.05
CA MET A 39 13.63 -4.76 1.17
C MET A 39 13.60 -4.38 -0.31
N PHE A 40 13.38 -3.10 -0.63
CA PHE A 40 13.34 -2.62 -2.01
C PHE A 40 14.57 -1.77 -2.30
N ASP A 41 15.13 -1.96 -3.50
CA ASP A 41 16.14 -1.04 -4.03
C ASP A 41 15.40 0.17 -4.62
N ASN A 42 15.24 1.21 -3.82
CA ASN A 42 14.51 2.42 -4.20
C ASN A 42 15.23 3.26 -5.24
N THR A 43 16.48 2.93 -5.55
CA THR A 43 17.30 3.62 -6.56
C THR A 43 17.29 2.92 -7.91
N LEU A 44 16.67 1.72 -7.99
CA LEU A 44 16.61 0.95 -9.21
C LEU A 44 15.66 1.61 -10.21
N THR A 45 16.13 1.81 -11.45
CA THR A 45 15.29 2.34 -12.52
C THR A 45 14.32 1.27 -13.00
N LEU A 46 13.03 1.56 -12.90
CA LEU A 46 11.94 0.69 -13.35
C LEU A 46 11.41 1.21 -14.67
N GLN A 47 11.33 0.34 -15.66
CA GLN A 47 10.89 0.66 -17.02
C GLN A 47 10.31 -0.59 -17.67
N LYS A 48 9.73 -0.44 -18.84
CA LYS A 48 9.16 -1.57 -19.58
C LYS A 48 10.20 -2.68 -19.76
N GLY A 49 9.84 -3.88 -19.36
CA GLY A 49 10.74 -5.03 -19.33
C GLY A 49 11.36 -5.32 -17.97
N SER A 50 11.28 -4.38 -17.01
CA SER A 50 11.73 -4.63 -15.65
C SER A 50 10.79 -5.62 -14.95
N THR A 51 11.34 -6.44 -14.06
CA THR A 51 10.60 -7.44 -13.29
C THR A 51 11.06 -7.41 -11.83
N GLY A 52 10.21 -7.90 -10.95
CA GLY A 52 10.57 -8.11 -9.56
C GLY A 52 9.69 -7.37 -8.57
N SER A 53 10.10 -7.40 -7.31
CA SER A 53 9.34 -6.82 -6.19
C SER A 53 9.23 -5.31 -6.25
N GLU A 54 10.23 -4.62 -6.78
CA GLU A 54 10.22 -3.17 -6.96
C GLU A 54 9.16 -2.75 -7.98
N VAL A 55 9.03 -3.52 -9.08
CA VAL A 55 7.96 -3.30 -10.07
C VAL A 55 6.60 -3.52 -9.43
N ALA A 56 6.43 -4.59 -8.65
CA ALA A 56 5.18 -4.86 -7.95
C ALA A 56 4.82 -3.72 -6.99
N GLU A 57 5.79 -3.14 -6.30
CA GLU A 57 5.56 -2.00 -5.42
C GLU A 57 5.13 -0.76 -6.20
N LEU A 58 5.78 -0.47 -7.32
CA LEU A 58 5.37 0.62 -8.23
C LEU A 58 3.93 0.41 -8.71
N GLN A 59 3.59 -0.80 -9.09
CA GLN A 59 2.24 -1.16 -9.54
C GLN A 59 1.20 -0.95 -8.45
N ARG A 60 1.52 -1.32 -7.20
CA ARG A 60 0.64 -1.05 -6.06
C ARG A 60 0.38 0.43 -5.88
N ILE A 61 1.41 1.25 -5.96
CA ILE A 61 1.29 2.70 -5.84
C ILE A 61 0.40 3.24 -6.95
N LEU A 62 0.64 2.85 -8.20
CA LEU A 62 -0.16 3.31 -9.34
C LEU A 62 -1.62 2.92 -9.21
N LYS A 63 -1.90 1.71 -8.76
CA LYS A 63 -3.27 1.22 -8.61
C LYS A 63 -3.98 1.81 -7.39
N TYR A 64 -3.39 1.69 -6.21
CA TYR A 64 -4.09 1.99 -4.96
C TYR A 64 -3.95 3.44 -4.52
N ASP A 65 -2.82 4.09 -4.80
CA ASP A 65 -2.63 5.50 -4.45
C ASP A 65 -3.17 6.45 -5.52
N PHE A 66 -3.06 6.08 -6.80
CA PHE A 66 -3.46 6.93 -7.92
C PHE A 66 -4.70 6.42 -8.68
N GLY A 67 -5.22 5.25 -8.32
CA GLY A 67 -6.44 4.70 -8.92
C GLY A 67 -6.30 4.32 -10.38
N LYS A 68 -5.11 3.99 -10.87
CA LYS A 68 -4.89 3.66 -12.27
C LYS A 68 -5.24 2.20 -12.57
N ASN A 69 -5.75 1.98 -13.77
CA ASN A 69 -6.02 0.64 -14.27
C ASN A 69 -4.73 0.07 -14.86
N ILE A 70 -4.15 -0.91 -14.18
CA ILE A 70 -2.94 -1.62 -14.62
C ILE A 70 -3.22 -3.07 -15.01
N GLY A 71 -4.49 -3.41 -15.23
CA GLY A 71 -4.90 -4.73 -15.68
C GLY A 71 -5.42 -5.62 -14.56
N THR A 72 -5.52 -6.91 -14.86
CA THR A 72 -6.11 -7.91 -13.95
C THR A 72 -5.19 -9.11 -13.74
N THR A 73 -3.92 -8.99 -14.07
CA THR A 73 -2.91 -10.03 -13.87
C THR A 73 -2.40 -10.04 -12.42
N GLY A 74 -1.65 -11.07 -12.07
CA GLY A 74 -1.08 -11.22 -10.74
C GLY A 74 -1.93 -12.07 -9.82
N VAL A 75 -1.42 -12.33 -8.62
CA VAL A 75 -2.03 -13.22 -7.62
C VAL A 75 -3.42 -12.73 -7.20
N ASP A 76 -3.56 -11.43 -6.99
CA ASP A 76 -4.82 -10.80 -6.57
C ASP A 76 -5.66 -10.30 -7.74
N LYS A 77 -5.25 -10.56 -8.97
CA LYS A 77 -5.93 -10.15 -10.21
C LYS A 77 -6.18 -8.64 -10.30
N ASP A 78 -5.27 -7.87 -9.75
CA ASP A 78 -5.34 -6.40 -9.68
C ASP A 78 -4.30 -5.71 -10.57
N GLY A 79 -3.55 -6.49 -11.36
CA GLY A 79 -2.49 -5.97 -12.22
C GLY A 79 -1.13 -5.86 -11.53
N VAL A 80 -1.05 -6.16 -10.24
CA VAL A 80 0.21 -6.19 -9.49
C VAL A 80 0.86 -7.56 -9.69
N ASP A 81 1.65 -7.69 -10.75
CA ASP A 81 2.26 -8.96 -11.16
C ASP A 81 3.79 -8.91 -11.16
N GLY A 82 4.39 -7.78 -10.85
CA GLY A 82 5.84 -7.62 -10.87
C GLY A 82 6.45 -7.54 -12.26
N ASP A 83 5.63 -7.40 -13.30
CA ASP A 83 6.04 -7.29 -14.69
C ASP A 83 5.69 -5.90 -15.22
N PHE A 84 6.70 -5.11 -15.56
CA PHE A 84 6.50 -3.76 -16.09
C PHE A 84 6.14 -3.88 -17.58
N GLY A 85 4.86 -3.88 -17.87
CA GLY A 85 4.33 -3.97 -19.23
C GLY A 85 3.74 -2.64 -19.71
N THR A 86 2.98 -2.71 -20.79
CA THR A 86 2.39 -1.54 -21.43
C THR A 86 1.41 -0.80 -20.53
N LEU A 87 0.57 -1.52 -19.78
CA LEU A 87 -0.41 -0.88 -18.88
C LEU A 87 0.28 -0.14 -17.73
N THR A 88 1.35 -0.71 -17.18
CA THR A 88 2.15 -0.05 -16.15
C THR A 88 2.82 1.20 -16.70
N GLU A 89 3.39 1.12 -17.90
CA GLU A 89 4.00 2.27 -18.57
C GLU A 89 2.97 3.39 -18.83
N THR A 90 1.81 3.04 -19.34
CA THR A 90 0.72 3.98 -19.59
C THR A 90 0.27 4.68 -18.30
N ALA A 91 0.08 3.91 -17.24
CA ALA A 91 -0.30 4.45 -15.93
C ALA A 91 0.76 5.42 -15.41
N LEU A 92 2.03 5.05 -15.53
CA LEU A 92 3.14 5.91 -15.11
C LEU A 92 3.20 7.20 -15.91
N MET A 93 2.96 7.13 -17.22
CA MET A 93 2.87 8.32 -18.08
C MET A 93 1.74 9.25 -17.65
N GLU A 94 0.60 8.70 -17.27
CA GLU A 94 -0.55 9.50 -16.83
C GLU A 94 -0.29 10.18 -15.49
N VAL A 95 0.42 9.51 -14.58
CA VAL A 95 0.69 10.03 -13.22
C VAL A 95 1.86 11.00 -13.20
N LYS A 96 2.95 10.64 -13.87
CA LYS A 96 4.24 11.35 -13.80
C LYS A 96 4.75 11.91 -15.11
N GLY A 97 4.17 11.51 -16.22
CA GLY A 97 4.63 11.94 -17.54
C GLY A 97 5.98 11.33 -17.95
N VAL A 98 6.38 10.24 -17.36
CA VAL A 98 7.65 9.55 -17.65
C VAL A 98 7.41 8.08 -17.92
N LYS A 99 8.34 7.46 -18.66
CA LYS A 99 8.27 6.02 -19.00
C LYS A 99 9.13 5.14 -18.08
N LYS A 100 9.98 5.76 -17.29
CA LYS A 100 10.85 5.08 -16.33
C LYS A 100 10.95 5.92 -15.05
N ILE A 101 11.10 5.25 -13.91
CA ILE A 101 11.12 5.92 -12.63
C ILE A 101 11.79 5.03 -11.58
N THR A 102 12.29 5.63 -10.52
CA THR A 102 12.71 4.92 -9.32
C THR A 102 11.62 5.02 -8.25
N LEU A 103 11.62 4.13 -7.27
CA LEU A 103 10.67 4.20 -6.16
C LEU A 103 10.85 5.49 -5.34
N ASN A 104 12.09 5.98 -5.22
CA ASN A 104 12.36 7.28 -4.57
C ASN A 104 11.63 8.42 -5.27
N GLU A 105 11.72 8.48 -6.60
CA GLU A 105 11.03 9.50 -7.40
C GLU A 105 9.51 9.36 -7.31
N MET A 106 9.01 8.13 -7.22
CA MET A 106 7.57 7.88 -7.06
C MET A 106 7.05 8.35 -5.71
N SER A 107 7.82 8.16 -4.65
CA SER A 107 7.48 8.63 -3.30
C SER A 107 7.41 10.15 -3.23
N ASP A 108 8.27 10.85 -3.95
CA ASP A 108 8.30 12.31 -3.98
C ASP A 108 7.09 12.92 -4.71
N ALA A 109 6.28 12.11 -5.37
CA ALA A 109 5.10 12.55 -6.10
C ALA A 109 3.88 12.84 -5.22
N LYS A 110 3.94 12.44 -3.99
CA LYS A 110 2.89 12.75 -3.03
C LYS A 110 3.13 14.14 -2.44
#